data_3e75165d475b6936075f5cf370e75560
#
_entry.id   3e75165d475b6936075f5cf370e75560
#
_cell.length_a   1.000
_cell.length_b   1.000
_cell.length_c   1.000
_cell.angle_alpha   90.00
_cell.angle_beta   90.00
_cell.angle_gamma   90.00
#
_symmetry.space_group_name_H-M   'P 1'
#
loop_
_entity.id
_entity.type
_entity.pdbx_description
1 polymer ?
#
loop_
_entity_poly.entity_id
_entity_poly.type
_entity_poly.pdbx_seq_one_letter_code
_entity_poly.pdbx_strand_id
1 'polypeptide(L)'
;QTIRFNYYGPSVEAVLDKFPMAKVVDEKEGVCSIEAEVFGTGVKMWLLSQGSKVKVTAPETLVQEIKQEIETMRRSMQEEENE
;
A
#
# COMPACT_ATOMS: atom_id res chain seq x y z
N GLN A 1 0.43 -14.92 -1.28
CA GLN A 1 -0.25 -13.97 -2.17
C GLN A 1 0.76 -13.01 -2.78
N THR A 2 0.64 -12.78 -4.08
CA THR A 2 1.49 -11.81 -4.78
C THR A 2 0.72 -10.49 -4.89
N ILE A 3 1.35 -9.42 -4.44
CA ILE A 3 0.75 -8.09 -4.51
C ILE A 3 1.59 -7.17 -5.38
N ARG A 4 0.96 -6.12 -5.90
CA ARG A 4 1.65 -5.06 -6.63
C ARG A 4 1.21 -3.71 -6.10
N PHE A 5 2.15 -2.80 -6.01
CA PHE A 5 1.86 -1.43 -5.60
C PHE A 5 2.89 -0.48 -6.20
N ASN A 6 2.48 0.77 -6.36
CA ASN A 6 3.37 1.84 -6.78
C ASN A 6 3.88 2.56 -5.53
N TYR A 7 5.17 2.82 -5.50
CA TYR A 7 5.79 3.52 -4.39
C TYR A 7 6.29 4.89 -4.84
N TYR A 8 5.84 5.92 -4.14
CA TYR A 8 6.14 7.32 -4.43
C TYR A 8 7.10 7.94 -3.40
N GLY A 9 7.55 7.15 -2.45
CA GLY A 9 8.41 7.65 -1.38
C GLY A 9 9.85 7.93 -1.82
N PRO A 10 10.64 8.53 -0.94
CA PRO A 10 11.99 8.98 -1.30
C PRO A 10 13.02 7.87 -1.45
N SER A 11 12.80 6.72 -0.85
CA SER A 11 13.75 5.61 -0.92
C SER A 11 13.07 4.27 -1.02
N VAL A 12 13.24 3.61 -2.16
CA VAL A 12 12.69 2.26 -2.36
C VAL A 12 13.43 1.23 -1.51
N GLU A 13 14.62 1.52 -1.04
CA GLU A 13 15.37 0.60 -0.21
C GLU A 13 14.65 0.24 1.08
N ALA A 14 13.93 1.19 1.67
CA ALA A 14 13.13 0.93 2.87
C ALA A 14 12.06 -0.12 2.61
N VAL A 15 11.46 -0.09 1.41
CA VAL A 15 10.44 -1.07 0.99
C VAL A 15 11.09 -2.44 0.81
N LEU A 16 12.23 -2.48 0.15
CA LEU A 16 12.94 -3.73 -0.12
C LEU A 16 13.45 -4.37 1.18
N ASP A 17 13.79 -3.56 2.17
CA ASP A 17 14.17 -4.06 3.49
C ASP A 17 12.98 -4.73 4.18
N LYS A 18 11.80 -4.16 4.02
CA LYS A 18 10.58 -4.73 4.60
C LYS A 18 10.18 -6.03 3.89
N PHE A 19 10.37 -6.08 2.59
CA PHE A 19 10.01 -7.23 1.75
C PHE A 19 11.24 -7.71 0.99
N PRO A 20 12.10 -8.54 1.59
CA PRO A 20 13.35 -8.96 0.92
C PRO A 20 13.15 -9.67 -0.41
N MET A 21 11.99 -10.29 -0.62
CA MET A 21 11.67 -10.98 -1.87
C MET A 21 10.98 -10.08 -2.89
N ALA A 22 10.81 -8.80 -2.58
CA ALA A 22 10.17 -7.86 -3.49
C ALA A 22 11.08 -7.51 -4.67
N LYS A 23 10.43 -7.17 -5.78
CA LYS A 23 11.12 -6.79 -7.02
C LYS A 23 10.57 -5.47 -7.51
N VAL A 24 11.47 -4.60 -7.97
CA VAL A 24 11.06 -3.42 -8.71
C VAL A 24 10.84 -3.88 -10.15
N VAL A 25 9.58 -3.92 -10.58
CA VAL A 25 9.23 -4.42 -11.92
C VAL A 25 9.16 -3.31 -12.96
N ASP A 26 9.06 -2.06 -12.52
CA ASP A 26 9.07 -0.91 -13.40
C ASP A 26 9.43 0.34 -12.61
N GLU A 27 10.07 1.28 -13.27
CA GLU A 27 10.36 2.59 -12.67
C GLU A 27 10.13 3.64 -13.75
N LYS A 28 9.29 4.61 -13.45
CA LYS A 28 8.94 5.66 -14.40
C LYS A 28 8.69 6.96 -13.65
N GLU A 29 9.43 8.00 -14.03
CA GLU A 29 9.26 9.34 -13.46
C GLU A 29 9.34 9.38 -11.94
N GLY A 30 10.26 8.59 -11.38
CA GLY A 30 10.46 8.55 -9.93
C GLY A 30 9.49 7.66 -9.18
N VAL A 31 8.59 6.98 -9.89
CA VAL A 31 7.64 6.05 -9.29
C VAL A 31 8.12 4.63 -9.53
N CYS A 32 8.25 3.85 -8.48
CA CYS A 32 8.64 2.45 -8.57
C CYS A 32 7.41 1.55 -8.46
N SER A 33 7.22 0.69 -9.45
CA SER A 33 6.20 -0.36 -9.38
C SER A 33 6.85 -1.59 -8.77
N ILE A 34 6.27 -2.08 -7.68
CA ILE A 34 6.87 -3.15 -6.90
C ILE A 34 5.94 -4.35 -6.87
N GLU A 35 6.53 -5.52 -7.04
CA GLU A 35 5.84 -6.79 -6.88
C GLU A 35 6.43 -7.51 -5.69
N ALA A 36 5.59 -7.94 -4.77
CA ALA A 36 6.04 -8.63 -3.57
C ALA A 36 5.16 -9.82 -3.28
N GLU A 37 5.77 -10.91 -2.84
CA GLU A 37 5.03 -12.04 -2.34
C GLU A 37 4.90 -11.89 -0.83
N VAL A 38 3.68 -11.95 -0.32
CA VAL A 38 3.40 -11.68 1.09
C VAL A 38 2.60 -12.83 1.70
N PHE A 39 2.80 -13.03 3.00
CA PHE A 39 2.13 -14.07 3.75
C PHE A 39 1.38 -13.45 4.92
N GLY A 40 0.19 -13.97 5.20
CA GLY A 40 -0.63 -13.48 6.30
C GLY A 40 -1.35 -12.19 5.97
N THR A 41 -1.86 -11.53 7.01
CA THR A 41 -2.73 -10.36 6.87
C THR A 41 -2.07 -9.03 7.23
N GLY A 42 -0.83 -9.06 7.69
CA GLY A 42 -0.14 -7.85 8.15
C GLY A 42 0.17 -6.83 7.07
N VAL A 43 0.20 -7.25 5.79
CA VAL A 43 0.55 -6.37 4.70
C VAL A 43 -0.44 -5.21 4.53
N LYS A 44 -1.72 -5.47 4.76
CA LYS A 44 -2.76 -4.43 4.64
C LYS A 44 -2.47 -3.27 5.58
N MET A 45 -2.15 -3.56 6.82
CA MET A 45 -1.84 -2.52 7.80
C MET A 45 -0.56 -1.78 7.44
N TRP A 46 0.45 -2.49 6.95
CA TRP A 46 1.67 -1.84 6.51
C TRP A 46 1.40 -0.88 5.34
N LEU A 47 0.62 -1.33 4.35
CA LEU A 47 0.27 -0.49 3.20
C LEU A 47 -0.45 0.78 3.65
N LEU A 48 -1.41 0.64 4.56
CA LEU A 48 -2.14 1.79 5.09
C LEU A 48 -1.22 2.74 5.87
N SER A 49 -0.23 2.20 6.57
CA SER A 49 0.71 3.02 7.35
C SER A 49 1.59 3.91 6.48
N GLN A 50 1.74 3.57 5.20
CA GLN A 50 2.53 4.38 4.27
C GLN A 50 1.79 5.63 3.78
N GLY A 51 0.50 5.70 4.02
CA GLY A 51 -0.32 6.83 3.58
C GLY A 51 -0.29 6.99 2.05
N SER A 52 -0.12 8.21 1.59
CA SER A 52 -0.12 8.51 0.16
C SER A 52 1.15 8.08 -0.58
N LYS A 53 2.14 7.54 0.12
CA LYS A 53 3.38 7.07 -0.54
C LYS A 53 3.20 5.77 -1.30
N VAL A 54 2.11 5.06 -1.07
CA VAL A 54 1.85 3.74 -1.68
C VAL A 54 0.47 3.73 -2.30
N LYS A 55 0.39 3.21 -3.54
CA LYS A 55 -0.87 2.98 -4.20
C LYS A 55 -0.92 1.51 -4.61
N VAL A 56 -1.79 0.73 -4.00
CA VAL A 56 -1.95 -0.69 -4.31
C VAL A 56 -2.64 -0.83 -5.66
N THR A 57 -2.08 -1.67 -6.53
CA THR A 57 -2.61 -1.88 -7.88
C THR A 57 -3.11 -3.31 -8.13
N ALA A 58 -2.66 -4.28 -7.35
CA ALA A 58 -3.10 -5.67 -7.50
C ALA A 58 -2.84 -6.46 -6.21
N PRO A 59 -3.61 -7.50 -5.94
CA PRO A 59 -4.78 -7.94 -6.68
C PRO A 59 -6.00 -7.05 -6.40
N GLU A 60 -7.02 -7.17 -7.23
CA GLU A 60 -8.23 -6.34 -7.10
C GLU A 60 -8.90 -6.49 -5.74
N THR A 61 -8.89 -7.70 -5.16
CA THR A 61 -9.45 -7.92 -3.84
C THR A 61 -8.77 -7.07 -2.77
N LEU A 62 -7.44 -6.97 -2.83
CA LEU A 62 -6.68 -6.15 -1.91
C LEU A 62 -6.95 -4.66 -2.14
N VAL A 63 -7.04 -4.25 -3.40
CA VAL A 63 -7.37 -2.87 -3.76
C VAL A 63 -8.70 -2.48 -3.11
N GLN A 64 -9.72 -3.34 -3.23
CA GLN A 64 -11.04 -3.07 -2.65
C GLN A 64 -11.00 -3.03 -1.13
N GLU A 65 -10.24 -3.91 -0.50
CA GLU A 65 -10.08 -3.92 0.95
C GLU A 65 -9.45 -2.61 1.46
N ILE A 66 -8.43 -2.12 0.76
CA ILE A 66 -7.76 -0.87 1.11
C ILE A 66 -8.73 0.31 0.94
N LYS A 67 -9.46 0.35 -0.17
CA LYS A 67 -10.45 1.41 -0.42
C LYS A 67 -11.53 1.42 0.65
N GLN A 68 -12.01 0.24 1.04
CA GLN A 68 -13.03 0.11 2.07
C GLN A 68 -12.53 0.63 3.42
N GLU A 69 -11.30 0.31 3.77
CA GLU A 69 -10.71 0.76 5.03
C GLU A 69 -10.54 2.28 5.05
N ILE A 70 -10.08 2.84 3.95
CA ILE A 70 -9.92 4.30 3.81
C ILE A 70 -11.26 4.99 4.00
N GLU A 71 -12.32 4.46 3.40
CA GLU A 71 -13.67 5.03 3.51
C GLU A 71 -14.17 4.96 4.96
N THR A 72 -13.93 3.85 5.62
CA THR A 72 -14.31 3.68 7.03
C THR A 72 -13.58 4.68 7.91
N MET A 73 -12.29 4.87 7.68
CA MET A 73 -11.49 5.84 8.41
C MET A 73 -11.99 7.27 8.19
N ARG A 74 -12.32 7.59 6.96
CA ARG A 74 -12.84 8.92 6.61
C ARG A 74 -14.15 9.21 7.33
N ARG A 75 -15.06 8.25 7.35
CA ARG A 75 -16.34 8.39 8.03
C ARG A 75 -16.18 8.55 9.54
N SER A 76 -15.28 7.79 10.11
CA SER A 76 -15.00 7.87 11.55
C SER A 76 -14.53 9.26 11.95
N MET A 77 -13.65 9.86 11.15
CA MET A 77 -13.17 11.21 11.41
C MET A 77 -14.26 12.26 11.26
N GLN A 78 -15.15 12.07 10.29
CA GLN A 78 -16.29 12.99 10.10
C GLN A 78 -17.27 12.94 11.28
N GLU A 79 -17.52 11.75 11.80
CA GLU A 79 -18.41 11.59 12.96
C GLU A 79 -17.86 12.34 14.17
N GLU A 80 -16.56 12.28 14.39
CA GLU A 80 -15.91 13.01 15.47
C GLU A 80 -16.03 14.52 15.29
N GLU A 81 -15.90 14.99 14.05
CA GLU A 81 -16.02 16.42 13.76
C GLU A 81 -17.43 16.96 14.00
N ASN A 82 -18.43 16.13 13.89
CA ASN A 82 -19.84 16.52 14.07
C ASN A 82 -20.29 16.54 15.52
N GLU A 83 -19.45 16.08 16.41
CA GLU A 83 -19.71 16.16 17.84
C GLU A 83 -19.22 17.50 18.41
#